data_7a111bbe1efbc8b8bb8c1ca3a2469793
#
_entry.id   7a111bbe1efbc8b8bb8c1ca3a2469793
#
_cell.length_a   1.000
_cell.length_b   1.000
_cell.length_c   1.000
_cell.angle_alpha   90.00
_cell.angle_beta   90.00
_cell.angle_gamma   90.00
#
_symmetry.space_group_name_H-M   'P 1'
#
loop_
_entity.id
_entity.type
_entity.pdbx_description
1 polymer ?
#
loop_
_entity_poly.entity_id
_entity_poly.type
_entity_poly.pdbx_seq_one_letter_code
_entity_poly.pdbx_strand_id
1 'polypeptide(L)'
;MKQQMDEKEIDKITNRFYSQFCGTDLEGLSQGTHFICTEARDQEVKGFGCKYTIYILCKENLCVVSYAPQYASFFEPLRGMDAEDILATAGGMHRLKKMQLMIFGKEYITDYGNARILNRSDYSCYEAFFRAVSPAADPNGWLKDYFNEKAAKEYFVGYFVNGALVSVCDAPDMPYMEDVIQHTGIETLPQERRKGYAKCTAALATHHLIERCICPQWECNASNIASIVLAESIGYKKFGLAYILEEHINQ
;
A
#
# COMPACT_ATOMS: atom_id res chain seq x y z
N MET A 1 -24.66 -8.01 15.68
CA MET A 1 -23.36 -7.30 15.77
C MET A 1 -22.45 -7.95 14.74
N LYS A 2 -22.00 -7.22 13.69
CA LYS A 2 -20.93 -7.72 12.82
C LYS A 2 -19.68 -7.86 13.70
N GLN A 3 -19.02 -9.01 13.64
CA GLN A 3 -17.79 -9.24 14.37
C GLN A 3 -16.72 -8.29 13.78
N GLN A 4 -16.23 -7.36 14.58
CA GLN A 4 -15.18 -6.45 14.15
C GLN A 4 -13.90 -7.27 13.93
N MET A 5 -13.18 -7.00 12.82
CA MET A 5 -11.93 -7.67 12.48
C MET A 5 -10.93 -7.56 13.63
N ASP A 6 -10.42 -8.69 14.09
CA ASP A 6 -9.45 -8.70 15.19
C ASP A 6 -8.00 -8.67 14.69
N GLU A 7 -7.03 -8.45 15.60
CA GLU A 7 -5.62 -8.32 15.24
C GLU A 7 -5.06 -9.58 14.58
N LYS A 8 -5.53 -10.77 14.98
CA LYS A 8 -5.09 -12.05 14.38
C LYS A 8 -5.61 -12.19 12.95
N GLU A 9 -6.84 -11.74 12.71
CA GLU A 9 -7.43 -11.77 11.39
C GLU A 9 -6.73 -10.78 10.45
N ILE A 10 -6.42 -9.57 10.94
CA ILE A 10 -5.63 -8.57 10.20
C ILE A 10 -4.26 -9.14 9.83
N ASP A 11 -3.56 -9.77 10.78
CA ASP A 11 -2.24 -10.37 10.55
C ASP A 11 -2.30 -11.49 9.50
N LYS A 12 -3.29 -12.38 9.61
CA LYS A 12 -3.51 -13.47 8.65
C LYS A 12 -3.81 -12.95 7.24
N ILE A 13 -4.69 -11.94 7.10
CA ILE A 13 -5.01 -11.35 5.81
C ILE A 13 -3.77 -10.69 5.22
N THR A 14 -3.01 -9.94 6.02
CA THR A 14 -1.79 -9.26 5.58
C THR A 14 -0.71 -10.26 5.14
N ASN A 15 -0.47 -11.33 5.91
CA ASN A 15 0.46 -12.40 5.52
C ASN A 15 0.03 -13.03 4.19
N ARG A 16 -1.25 -13.37 4.04
CA ARG A 16 -1.79 -13.94 2.80
C ARG A 16 -1.64 -13.01 1.60
N PHE A 17 -1.81 -11.70 1.79
CA PHE A 17 -1.63 -10.70 0.75
C PHE A 17 -0.17 -10.66 0.26
N TYR A 18 0.79 -10.54 1.17
CA TYR A 18 2.21 -10.52 0.79
C TYR A 18 2.71 -11.87 0.30
N SER A 19 2.08 -12.99 0.68
CA SER A 19 2.35 -14.30 0.10
C SER A 19 2.16 -14.32 -1.42
N GLN A 20 1.19 -13.53 -1.95
CA GLN A 20 1.00 -13.43 -3.40
C GLN A 20 2.22 -12.79 -4.10
N PHE A 21 2.79 -11.75 -3.51
CA PHE A 21 4.01 -11.13 -4.04
C PHE A 21 5.24 -12.03 -3.87
N CYS A 22 5.31 -12.82 -2.83
CA CYS A 22 6.42 -13.74 -2.59
C CYS A 22 6.33 -15.01 -3.44
N GLY A 23 5.15 -15.35 -3.98
CA GLY A 23 4.93 -16.60 -4.69
C GLY A 23 5.03 -17.85 -3.78
N THR A 24 4.82 -17.67 -2.48
CA THR A 24 4.85 -18.73 -1.46
C THR A 24 4.03 -18.33 -0.24
N ASP A 25 3.56 -19.31 0.53
CA ASP A 25 2.86 -19.06 1.78
C ASP A 25 3.83 -18.66 2.89
N LEU A 26 3.75 -17.42 3.35
CA LEU A 26 4.62 -16.87 4.40
C LEU A 26 4.41 -17.56 5.75
N GLU A 27 3.18 -18.02 6.07
CA GLU A 27 2.88 -18.67 7.35
C GLU A 27 3.51 -20.08 7.45
N GLY A 28 3.76 -20.71 6.29
CA GLY A 28 4.42 -22.03 6.23
C GLY A 28 5.94 -22.00 6.27
N LEU A 29 6.57 -20.82 6.22
CA LEU A 29 8.02 -20.70 6.18
C LEU A 29 8.63 -20.65 7.58
N SER A 30 9.77 -21.36 7.76
CA SER A 30 10.63 -21.20 8.93
C SER A 30 11.38 -19.87 8.88
N GLN A 31 11.97 -19.47 10.02
CA GLN A 31 12.91 -18.35 10.04
C GLN A 31 14.10 -18.58 9.09
N GLY A 32 14.72 -17.51 8.62
CA GLY A 32 15.85 -17.55 7.70
C GLY A 32 15.53 -17.01 6.31
N THR A 33 16.40 -17.30 5.35
CA THR A 33 16.28 -16.81 3.98
C THR A 33 15.78 -17.90 3.04
N HIS A 34 14.73 -17.58 2.27
CA HIS A 34 14.09 -18.46 1.30
C HIS A 34 14.15 -17.87 -0.09
N PHE A 35 14.51 -18.69 -1.08
CA PHE A 35 14.64 -18.28 -2.49
C PHE A 35 13.53 -18.93 -3.31
N ILE A 36 12.71 -18.12 -3.95
CA ILE A 36 11.53 -18.51 -4.73
C ILE A 36 11.72 -18.03 -6.18
N CYS A 37 12.10 -18.93 -7.07
CA CYS A 37 12.11 -18.67 -8.51
C CYS A 37 10.72 -18.95 -9.05
N THR A 38 10.04 -17.96 -9.63
CA THR A 38 8.67 -18.14 -10.12
C THR A 38 8.36 -17.24 -11.32
N GLU A 39 7.67 -17.81 -12.31
CA GLU A 39 7.19 -17.05 -13.48
C GLU A 39 6.12 -16.01 -13.13
N ALA A 40 5.49 -16.10 -11.97
CA ALA A 40 4.57 -15.08 -11.49
C ALA A 40 5.25 -13.71 -11.34
N ARG A 41 6.58 -13.66 -11.17
CA ARG A 41 7.36 -12.41 -11.12
C ARG A 41 7.58 -11.77 -12.49
N ASP A 42 7.34 -12.48 -13.58
CA ASP A 42 7.39 -11.94 -14.94
C ASP A 42 6.00 -11.56 -15.48
N GLN A 43 4.97 -11.58 -14.63
CA GLN A 43 3.62 -11.16 -14.97
C GLN A 43 3.37 -9.71 -14.53
N GLU A 44 2.48 -9.03 -15.25
CA GLU A 44 2.03 -7.70 -14.89
C GLU A 44 1.33 -7.72 -13.52
N VAL A 45 1.67 -6.77 -12.67
CA VAL A 45 0.93 -6.50 -11.43
C VAL A 45 -0.33 -5.73 -11.79
N LYS A 46 -1.49 -6.38 -11.66
CA LYS A 46 -2.80 -5.82 -12.05
C LYS A 46 -2.98 -4.39 -11.52
N GLY A 47 -3.27 -3.47 -12.43
CA GLY A 47 -3.54 -2.06 -12.09
C GLY A 47 -2.29 -1.17 -11.95
N PHE A 48 -1.06 -1.74 -12.09
CA PHE A 48 0.18 -0.99 -11.89
C PHE A 48 0.95 -0.70 -13.19
N GLY A 49 0.61 -1.35 -14.31
CA GLY A 49 1.30 -1.18 -15.59
C GLY A 49 2.78 -1.57 -15.55
N CYS A 50 3.17 -2.43 -14.62
CA CYS A 50 4.54 -2.87 -14.43
C CYS A 50 4.58 -4.32 -13.92
N LYS A 51 5.79 -4.90 -13.97
CA LYS A 51 6.12 -6.19 -13.34
C LYS A 51 7.01 -5.94 -12.13
N TYR A 52 6.87 -6.75 -11.10
CA TYR A 52 7.80 -6.81 -9.99
C TYR A 52 8.71 -8.03 -10.18
N THR A 53 9.72 -7.88 -11.03
CA THR A 53 10.59 -8.99 -11.46
C THR A 53 11.50 -9.51 -10.35
N ILE A 54 11.79 -8.69 -9.34
CA ILE A 54 12.38 -9.07 -8.05
C ILE A 54 11.51 -8.47 -6.95
N TYR A 55 11.13 -9.31 -5.97
CA TYR A 55 10.43 -8.90 -4.76
C TYR A 55 11.06 -9.57 -3.55
N ILE A 56 11.77 -8.81 -2.73
CA ILE A 56 12.40 -9.33 -1.52
C ILE A 56 11.64 -8.80 -0.31
N LEU A 57 11.02 -9.68 0.46
CA LEU A 57 10.32 -9.34 1.70
C LEU A 57 11.19 -9.71 2.90
N CYS A 58 11.46 -8.73 3.77
CA CYS A 58 12.12 -8.94 5.06
C CYS A 58 11.17 -8.58 6.20
N LYS A 59 10.81 -9.57 7.01
CA LYS A 59 9.95 -9.44 8.20
C LYS A 59 10.59 -10.16 9.36
N GLU A 60 10.96 -9.44 10.43
CA GLU A 60 11.64 -10.03 11.58
C GLU A 60 12.88 -10.86 11.16
N ASN A 61 12.87 -12.16 11.44
CA ASN A 61 13.94 -13.10 11.09
C ASN A 61 13.64 -13.90 9.80
N LEU A 62 12.66 -13.50 9.02
CA LEU A 62 12.29 -14.09 7.74
C LEU A 62 12.70 -13.17 6.59
N CYS A 63 13.40 -13.71 5.61
CA CYS A 63 13.68 -13.04 4.34
C CYS A 63 13.25 -13.94 3.17
N VAL A 64 12.34 -13.46 2.33
CA VAL A 64 11.89 -14.19 1.13
C VAL A 64 12.36 -13.45 -0.10
N VAL A 65 13.26 -14.07 -0.86
CA VAL A 65 13.82 -13.57 -2.12
C VAL A 65 13.05 -14.20 -3.27
N SER A 66 12.04 -13.49 -3.78
CA SER A 66 11.22 -13.94 -4.91
C SER A 66 11.68 -13.24 -6.19
N TYR A 67 11.92 -13.99 -7.25
CA TYR A 67 12.45 -13.46 -8.52
C TYR A 67 11.95 -14.22 -9.74
N ALA A 68 11.93 -13.52 -10.87
CA ALA A 68 11.62 -14.10 -12.18
C ALA A 68 12.77 -15.00 -12.68
N PRO A 69 12.49 -16.02 -13.53
CA PRO A 69 13.50 -16.99 -13.97
C PRO A 69 14.76 -16.38 -14.59
N GLN A 70 14.66 -15.23 -15.27
CA GLN A 70 15.84 -14.55 -15.84
C GLN A 70 16.88 -14.13 -14.82
N TYR A 71 16.52 -14.04 -13.52
CA TYR A 71 17.43 -13.70 -12.42
C TYR A 71 17.98 -14.93 -11.68
N ALA A 72 17.66 -16.16 -12.13
CA ALA A 72 18.10 -17.38 -11.44
C ALA A 72 19.63 -17.47 -11.35
N SER A 73 20.36 -17.19 -12.44
CA SER A 73 21.83 -17.20 -12.46
C SER A 73 22.46 -16.17 -11.53
N PHE A 74 21.75 -15.09 -11.22
CA PHE A 74 22.20 -14.07 -10.25
C PHE A 74 21.96 -14.52 -8.81
N PHE A 75 20.79 -15.11 -8.50
CA PHE A 75 20.43 -15.44 -7.11
C PHE A 75 20.93 -16.81 -6.65
N GLU A 76 21.16 -17.79 -7.55
CA GLU A 76 21.64 -19.12 -7.18
C GLU A 76 22.97 -19.10 -6.38
N PRO A 77 24.01 -18.28 -6.78
CA PRO A 77 25.25 -18.19 -6.01
C PRO A 77 25.09 -17.56 -4.62
N LEU A 78 23.98 -16.84 -4.37
CA LEU A 78 23.72 -16.17 -3.09
C LEU A 78 23.03 -17.06 -2.07
N ARG A 79 22.65 -18.31 -2.44
CA ARG A 79 22.05 -19.25 -1.52
C ARG A 79 23.00 -19.59 -0.38
N GLY A 80 22.51 -19.46 0.85
CA GLY A 80 23.27 -19.69 2.07
C GLY A 80 23.97 -18.44 2.63
N MET A 81 23.92 -17.30 1.93
CA MET A 81 24.31 -16.00 2.48
C MET A 81 23.23 -15.48 3.43
N ASP A 82 23.61 -14.58 4.32
CA ASP A 82 22.63 -13.90 5.15
C ASP A 82 21.83 -12.84 4.36
N ALA A 83 20.70 -12.39 4.94
CA ALA A 83 19.79 -11.48 4.26
C ALA A 83 20.43 -10.11 3.97
N GLU A 84 21.33 -9.64 4.82
CA GLU A 84 22.00 -8.33 4.67
C GLU A 84 22.95 -8.35 3.48
N ASP A 85 23.76 -9.39 3.33
CA ASP A 85 24.68 -9.57 2.20
C ASP A 85 23.92 -9.74 0.87
N ILE A 86 22.81 -10.49 0.88
CA ILE A 86 21.94 -10.63 -0.29
C ILE A 86 21.37 -9.28 -0.72
N LEU A 87 20.86 -8.49 0.24
CA LEU A 87 20.31 -7.17 -0.05
C LEU A 87 21.38 -6.20 -0.55
N ALA A 88 22.58 -6.23 0.03
CA ALA A 88 23.72 -5.40 -0.42
C ALA A 88 24.12 -5.76 -1.86
N THR A 89 24.22 -7.06 -2.16
CA THR A 89 24.57 -7.56 -3.50
C THR A 89 23.49 -7.21 -4.53
N ALA A 90 22.21 -7.51 -4.22
CA ALA A 90 21.10 -7.21 -5.11
C ALA A 90 20.91 -5.69 -5.33
N GLY A 91 21.05 -4.88 -4.27
CA GLY A 91 20.98 -3.42 -4.35
C GLY A 91 22.15 -2.78 -5.10
N GLY A 92 23.32 -3.41 -5.11
CA GLY A 92 24.49 -2.99 -5.91
C GLY A 92 24.33 -3.27 -7.40
N MET A 93 23.59 -4.32 -7.77
CA MET A 93 23.39 -4.74 -9.18
C MET A 93 22.09 -4.21 -9.78
N HIS A 94 21.07 -3.98 -8.95
CA HIS A 94 19.74 -3.58 -9.38
C HIS A 94 19.24 -2.39 -8.56
N ARG A 95 18.54 -1.47 -9.21
CA ARG A 95 17.96 -0.31 -8.55
C ARG A 95 16.64 -0.70 -7.86
N LEU A 96 16.73 -1.27 -6.66
CA LEU A 96 15.58 -1.71 -5.90
C LEU A 96 14.87 -0.53 -5.20
N LYS A 97 13.55 -0.42 -5.35
CA LYS A 97 12.71 0.43 -4.51
C LYS A 97 12.60 -0.21 -3.12
N LYS A 98 12.84 0.58 -2.07
CA LYS A 98 12.66 0.11 -0.69
C LYS A 98 11.34 0.64 -0.14
N MET A 99 10.43 -0.26 0.21
CA MET A 99 9.10 0.06 0.71
C MET A 99 8.96 -0.35 2.17
N GLN A 100 8.37 0.52 2.98
CA GLN A 100 7.91 0.19 4.33
C GLN A 100 6.48 -0.36 4.24
N LEU A 101 6.31 -1.60 4.68
CA LEU A 101 5.02 -2.26 4.81
C LEU A 101 4.54 -2.11 6.25
N MET A 102 3.28 -1.77 6.43
CA MET A 102 2.72 -1.53 7.76
C MET A 102 1.38 -2.26 7.91
N ILE A 103 1.10 -2.70 9.12
CA ILE A 103 -0.11 -3.43 9.50
C ILE A 103 -0.87 -2.65 10.57
N PHE A 104 -2.19 -2.64 10.49
CA PHE A 104 -3.03 -1.96 11.49
C PHE A 104 -3.05 -2.71 12.82
N GLY A 105 -2.83 -2.01 13.92
CA GLY A 105 -2.63 -2.58 15.25
C GLY A 105 -3.68 -2.19 16.30
N LYS A 106 -4.88 -1.70 15.90
CA LYS A 106 -6.05 -1.45 16.77
C LYS A 106 -6.09 -0.21 17.67
N GLU A 107 -5.18 0.72 17.62
CA GLU A 107 -5.38 1.97 18.32
C GLU A 107 -6.23 2.92 17.47
N TYR A 108 -7.40 3.31 17.95
CA TYR A 108 -8.33 4.17 17.22
C TYR A 108 -8.20 5.63 17.64
N ILE A 109 -8.20 6.49 16.64
CA ILE A 109 -8.54 7.89 16.79
C ILE A 109 -10.03 8.01 16.49
N THR A 110 -10.79 8.63 17.37
CA THR A 110 -12.24 8.80 17.23
C THR A 110 -12.65 10.22 16.82
N ASP A 111 -11.75 11.18 16.87
CA ASP A 111 -11.98 12.54 16.40
C ASP A 111 -11.46 12.70 14.97
N TYR A 112 -12.38 12.74 14.03
CA TYR A 112 -12.09 12.89 12.60
C TYR A 112 -12.29 14.32 12.10
N GLY A 113 -12.66 15.27 12.98
CA GLY A 113 -12.95 16.65 12.60
C GLY A 113 -13.98 16.74 11.46
N ASN A 114 -13.65 17.44 10.38
CA ASN A 114 -14.50 17.58 9.20
C ASN A 114 -14.22 16.54 8.10
N ALA A 115 -13.58 15.41 8.44
CA ALA A 115 -13.42 14.31 7.50
C ALA A 115 -14.76 13.57 7.33
N ARG A 116 -15.07 13.18 6.09
CA ARG A 116 -16.24 12.37 5.78
C ARG A 116 -16.02 11.49 4.56
N ILE A 117 -16.81 10.46 4.43
CA ILE A 117 -16.86 9.62 3.23
C ILE A 117 -17.38 10.47 2.07
N LEU A 118 -16.72 10.39 0.92
CA LEU A 118 -17.13 11.04 -0.30
C LEU A 118 -18.16 10.18 -1.06
N ASN A 119 -19.06 10.85 -1.73
CA ASN A 119 -20.06 10.23 -2.59
C ASN A 119 -20.01 10.87 -4.00
N ARG A 120 -20.78 10.33 -4.92
CA ARG A 120 -20.76 10.77 -6.34
C ARG A 120 -21.01 12.28 -6.54
N SER A 121 -21.74 12.96 -5.63
CA SER A 121 -21.99 14.40 -5.72
C SER A 121 -20.75 15.23 -5.40
N ASP A 122 -19.70 14.63 -4.82
CA ASP A 122 -18.45 15.31 -4.46
C ASP A 122 -17.43 15.35 -5.62
N TYR A 123 -17.77 14.79 -6.79
CA TYR A 123 -16.83 14.72 -7.91
C TYR A 123 -16.19 16.06 -8.27
N SER A 124 -16.96 17.14 -8.33
CA SER A 124 -16.43 18.46 -8.66
C SER A 124 -15.38 18.96 -7.65
N CYS A 125 -15.58 18.67 -6.36
CA CYS A 125 -14.59 18.99 -5.32
C CYS A 125 -13.35 18.10 -5.46
N TYR A 126 -13.54 16.83 -5.77
CA TYR A 126 -12.44 15.88 -5.98
C TYR A 126 -11.62 16.22 -7.22
N GLU A 127 -12.26 16.55 -8.34
CA GLU A 127 -11.57 16.98 -9.56
C GLU A 127 -10.72 18.24 -9.33
N ALA A 128 -11.28 19.24 -8.63
CA ALA A 128 -10.54 20.45 -8.27
C ALA A 128 -9.32 20.14 -7.38
N PHE A 129 -9.50 19.26 -6.40
CA PHE A 129 -8.42 18.77 -5.56
C PHE A 129 -7.35 18.03 -6.39
N PHE A 130 -7.75 17.08 -7.23
CA PHE A 130 -6.85 16.30 -8.09
C PHE A 130 -5.98 17.19 -8.98
N ARG A 131 -6.60 18.18 -9.67
CA ARG A 131 -5.87 19.14 -10.51
C ARG A 131 -4.85 19.96 -9.71
N ALA A 132 -5.14 20.25 -8.45
CA ALA A 132 -4.23 21.01 -7.58
C ALA A 132 -3.03 20.18 -7.09
N VAL A 133 -3.20 18.89 -6.81
CA VAL A 133 -2.11 18.02 -6.33
C VAL A 133 -1.33 17.36 -7.47
N SER A 134 -1.94 17.21 -8.64
CA SER A 134 -1.37 16.56 -9.83
C SER A 134 -1.51 17.43 -11.09
N PRO A 135 -0.92 18.64 -11.12
CA PRO A 135 -1.16 19.62 -12.20
C PRO A 135 -0.66 19.15 -13.58
N ALA A 136 0.24 18.18 -13.63
CA ALA A 136 0.76 17.60 -14.88
C ALA A 136 -0.09 16.44 -15.42
N ALA A 137 -1.02 15.91 -14.63
CA ALA A 137 -1.87 14.80 -15.06
C ALA A 137 -3.12 15.32 -15.78
N ASP A 138 -3.47 14.67 -16.90
CA ASP A 138 -4.75 14.93 -17.57
C ASP A 138 -5.85 14.06 -16.95
N PRO A 139 -6.86 14.61 -16.27
CA PRO A 139 -7.95 13.87 -15.68
C PRO A 139 -9.04 13.45 -16.67
N ASN A 140 -8.99 13.94 -17.91
CA ASN A 140 -10.05 13.73 -18.88
C ASN A 140 -10.15 12.25 -19.31
N GLY A 141 -11.38 11.76 -19.42
CA GLY A 141 -11.68 10.42 -19.93
C GLY A 141 -11.58 9.28 -18.90
N TRP A 142 -11.03 9.50 -17.69
CA TRP A 142 -10.87 8.44 -16.70
C TRP A 142 -11.20 8.82 -15.24
N LEU A 143 -10.85 10.04 -14.81
CA LEU A 143 -10.93 10.43 -13.39
C LEU A 143 -12.34 10.33 -12.82
N LYS A 144 -13.35 10.71 -13.62
CA LYS A 144 -14.75 10.70 -13.19
C LYS A 144 -15.27 9.27 -12.97
N ASP A 145 -14.93 8.37 -13.87
CA ASP A 145 -15.37 6.97 -13.77
C ASP A 145 -14.65 6.29 -12.62
N TYR A 146 -13.35 6.49 -12.48
CA TYR A 146 -12.57 6.04 -11.34
C TYR A 146 -13.16 6.54 -10.01
N PHE A 147 -13.41 7.86 -9.90
CA PHE A 147 -14.00 8.42 -8.69
C PHE A 147 -15.38 7.83 -8.39
N ASN A 148 -16.25 7.73 -9.40
CA ASN A 148 -17.61 7.22 -9.22
C ASN A 148 -17.63 5.75 -8.79
N GLU A 149 -16.72 4.94 -9.32
CA GLU A 149 -16.56 3.53 -8.91
C GLU A 149 -16.15 3.43 -7.44
N LYS A 150 -15.07 4.12 -7.05
CA LYS A 150 -14.55 4.09 -5.68
C LYS A 150 -15.49 4.75 -4.67
N ALA A 151 -16.17 5.84 -5.06
CA ALA A 151 -17.19 6.48 -4.23
C ALA A 151 -18.41 5.59 -4.02
N ALA A 152 -18.80 4.78 -5.02
CA ALA A 152 -19.87 3.80 -4.87
C ALA A 152 -19.50 2.66 -3.89
N LYS A 153 -18.21 2.34 -3.78
CA LYS A 153 -17.65 1.41 -2.79
C LYS A 153 -17.37 2.09 -1.43
N GLU A 154 -17.62 3.39 -1.29
CA GLU A 154 -17.33 4.19 -0.08
C GLU A 154 -15.85 4.15 0.33
N TYR A 155 -14.94 4.09 -0.64
CA TYR A 155 -13.50 3.98 -0.39
C TYR A 155 -12.80 5.33 -0.32
N PHE A 156 -13.44 6.43 -0.75
CA PHE A 156 -12.89 7.76 -0.63
C PHE A 156 -13.31 8.46 0.65
N VAL A 157 -12.35 9.02 1.36
CA VAL A 157 -12.58 9.90 2.50
C VAL A 157 -11.92 11.25 2.23
N GLY A 158 -12.62 12.34 2.49
CA GLY A 158 -12.12 13.69 2.28
C GLY A 158 -12.27 14.56 3.52
N TYR A 159 -11.34 15.50 3.70
CA TYR A 159 -11.42 16.56 4.72
C TYR A 159 -11.74 17.90 4.07
N PHE A 160 -12.72 18.61 4.61
CA PHE A 160 -13.19 19.88 4.05
C PHE A 160 -12.85 21.06 4.97
N VAL A 161 -12.38 22.16 4.35
CA VAL A 161 -12.18 23.45 5.02
C VAL A 161 -12.90 24.52 4.20
N ASN A 162 -13.85 25.23 4.81
CA ASN A 162 -14.66 26.25 4.15
C ASN A 162 -15.29 25.79 2.83
N GLY A 163 -15.74 24.53 2.79
CA GLY A 163 -16.35 23.93 1.60
C GLY A 163 -15.37 23.41 0.55
N ALA A 164 -14.08 23.67 0.68
CA ALA A 164 -13.05 23.14 -0.21
C ALA A 164 -12.49 21.80 0.32
N LEU A 165 -12.28 20.84 -0.57
CA LEU A 165 -11.61 19.56 -0.27
C LEU A 165 -10.10 19.79 -0.19
N VAL A 166 -9.49 19.51 0.97
CA VAL A 166 -8.08 19.84 1.25
C VAL A 166 -7.19 18.64 1.51
N SER A 167 -7.78 17.50 1.88
CA SER A 167 -7.06 16.23 2.06
C SER A 167 -7.97 15.09 1.64
N VAL A 168 -7.41 14.10 0.95
CA VAL A 168 -8.14 12.92 0.46
C VAL A 168 -7.36 11.68 0.80
N CYS A 169 -8.06 10.70 1.38
CA CYS A 169 -7.63 9.32 1.40
C CYS A 169 -8.34 8.61 0.25
N ASP A 170 -7.57 8.15 -0.71
CA ASP A 170 -8.08 7.39 -1.86
C ASP A 170 -7.89 5.89 -1.66
N ALA A 171 -8.31 5.11 -2.64
CA ALA A 171 -8.26 3.66 -2.62
C ALA A 171 -7.77 3.15 -3.98
N PRO A 172 -6.44 3.04 -4.16
CA PRO A 172 -5.87 2.50 -5.38
C PRO A 172 -6.38 1.07 -5.64
N ASP A 173 -6.30 0.64 -6.89
CA ASP A 173 -6.65 -0.73 -7.25
C ASP A 173 -5.76 -1.73 -6.52
N MET A 174 -6.36 -2.83 -6.08
CA MET A 174 -5.65 -3.90 -5.40
C MET A 174 -5.26 -4.98 -6.41
N PRO A 175 -3.97 -5.36 -6.49
CA PRO A 175 -3.53 -6.40 -7.42
C PRO A 175 -4.04 -7.79 -7.02
N TYR A 176 -4.26 -8.00 -5.72
CA TYR A 176 -4.75 -9.25 -5.13
C TYR A 176 -5.79 -8.94 -4.05
N MET A 177 -6.67 -9.90 -3.79
CA MET A 177 -7.61 -9.89 -2.67
C MET A 177 -8.49 -8.63 -2.61
N GLU A 178 -8.93 -8.13 -3.80
CA GLU A 178 -9.86 -7.01 -3.90
C GLU A 178 -11.09 -7.23 -2.98
N ASP A 179 -11.58 -6.16 -2.36
CA ASP A 179 -12.67 -6.16 -1.36
C ASP A 179 -12.40 -6.98 -0.07
N VAL A 180 -11.20 -7.55 0.10
CA VAL A 180 -10.74 -8.20 1.34
C VAL A 180 -9.69 -7.35 2.05
N ILE A 181 -8.81 -6.73 1.26
CA ILE A 181 -7.77 -5.81 1.73
C ILE A 181 -7.81 -4.55 0.86
N GLN A 182 -7.53 -3.38 1.43
CA GLN A 182 -7.53 -2.12 0.71
C GLN A 182 -6.39 -1.22 1.18
N HIS A 183 -5.58 -0.76 0.24
CA HIS A 183 -4.61 0.32 0.49
C HIS A 183 -5.33 1.64 0.72
N THR A 184 -4.76 2.45 1.60
CA THR A 184 -5.19 3.82 1.86
C THR A 184 -4.09 4.76 1.38
N GLY A 185 -4.24 5.29 0.16
CA GLY A 185 -3.43 6.41 -0.30
C GLY A 185 -3.84 7.69 0.43
N ILE A 186 -2.94 8.62 0.68
CA ILE A 186 -3.26 9.89 1.32
C ILE A 186 -2.53 11.05 0.63
N GLU A 187 -3.28 12.06 0.26
CA GLU A 187 -2.73 13.29 -0.29
C GLU A 187 -3.38 14.51 0.38
N THR A 188 -2.61 15.58 0.55
CA THR A 188 -3.07 16.84 1.15
C THR A 188 -2.49 18.00 0.35
N LEU A 189 -3.31 19.01 0.06
CA LEU A 189 -2.86 20.23 -0.61
C LEU A 189 -1.61 20.79 0.08
N PRO A 190 -0.56 21.18 -0.67
CA PRO A 190 0.71 21.63 -0.08
C PRO A 190 0.55 22.71 1.00
N GLN A 191 -0.31 23.70 0.76
CA GLN A 191 -0.58 24.82 1.69
C GLN A 191 -1.43 24.41 2.90
N GLU A 192 -2.01 23.21 2.89
CA GLU A 192 -2.87 22.67 3.94
C GLU A 192 -2.18 21.57 4.78
N ARG A 193 -0.93 21.25 4.47
CA ARG A 193 -0.15 20.27 5.21
C ARG A 193 0.18 20.75 6.63
N ARG A 194 0.48 19.81 7.53
CA ARG A 194 0.83 20.02 8.95
C ARG A 194 -0.28 20.61 9.81
N LYS A 195 -1.54 20.55 9.34
CA LYS A 195 -2.72 21.03 10.09
C LYS A 195 -3.55 19.88 10.69
N GLY A 196 -3.08 18.62 10.58
CA GLY A 196 -3.75 17.44 11.12
C GLY A 196 -4.78 16.81 10.16
N TYR A 197 -5.08 17.42 9.01
CA TYR A 197 -6.14 16.96 8.12
C TYR A 197 -5.90 15.56 7.57
N ALA A 198 -4.66 15.25 7.14
CA ALA A 198 -4.29 13.91 6.69
C ALA A 198 -4.54 12.85 7.79
N LYS A 199 -4.26 13.17 9.05
CA LYS A 199 -4.47 12.28 10.18
C LYS A 199 -5.96 11.95 10.36
N CYS A 200 -6.82 12.96 10.35
CA CYS A 200 -8.27 12.79 10.47
C CYS A 200 -8.83 11.99 9.29
N THR A 201 -8.40 12.31 8.07
CA THR A 201 -8.85 11.65 6.84
C THR A 201 -8.46 10.17 6.83
N ALA A 202 -7.19 9.88 7.08
CA ALA A 202 -6.69 8.50 7.07
C ALA A 202 -7.22 7.66 8.23
N ALA A 203 -7.41 8.26 9.42
CA ALA A 203 -8.03 7.57 10.56
C ALA A 203 -9.48 7.16 10.26
N LEU A 204 -10.28 8.06 9.69
CA LEU A 204 -11.65 7.74 9.29
C LEU A 204 -11.68 6.65 8.21
N ALA A 205 -10.81 6.75 7.18
CA ALA A 205 -10.74 5.76 6.12
C ALA A 205 -10.38 4.38 6.67
N THR A 206 -9.37 4.29 7.56
CA THR A 206 -8.96 3.05 8.20
C THR A 206 -10.10 2.45 9.02
N HIS A 207 -10.76 3.26 9.85
CA HIS A 207 -11.87 2.82 10.69
C HIS A 207 -13.05 2.31 9.84
N HIS A 208 -13.42 3.06 8.81
CA HIS A 208 -14.49 2.67 7.88
C HIS A 208 -14.24 1.33 7.19
N LEU A 209 -13.01 1.05 6.78
CA LEU A 209 -12.63 -0.25 6.21
C LEU A 209 -12.81 -1.38 7.24
N ILE A 210 -12.32 -1.19 8.48
CA ILE A 210 -12.46 -2.18 9.57
C ILE A 210 -13.93 -2.48 9.89
N GLU A 211 -14.80 -1.47 9.96
CA GLU A 211 -16.24 -1.65 10.19
C GLU A 211 -16.92 -2.48 9.08
N ARG A 212 -16.35 -2.45 7.89
CA ARG A 212 -16.80 -3.21 6.71
C ARG A 212 -16.12 -4.56 6.57
N CYS A 213 -15.29 -4.97 7.53
CA CYS A 213 -14.49 -6.19 7.50
C CYS A 213 -13.52 -6.23 6.29
N ILE A 214 -12.97 -5.08 5.90
CA ILE A 214 -11.92 -4.94 4.88
C ILE A 214 -10.62 -4.59 5.61
N CYS A 215 -9.56 -5.37 5.38
CA CYS A 215 -8.28 -5.16 6.04
C CYS A 215 -7.60 -3.88 5.49
N PRO A 216 -7.36 -2.85 6.31
CA PRO A 216 -6.67 -1.67 5.83
C PRO A 216 -5.18 -1.96 5.69
N GLN A 217 -4.60 -1.54 4.58
CA GLN A 217 -3.19 -1.71 4.25
C GLN A 217 -2.51 -0.35 4.10
N TRP A 218 -1.29 -0.22 4.62
CA TRP A 218 -0.45 0.95 4.42
C TRP A 218 0.92 0.57 3.91
N GLU A 219 1.32 1.20 2.82
CA GLU A 219 2.62 1.00 2.20
C GLU A 219 3.16 2.34 1.69
N CYS A 220 4.43 2.61 1.91
CA CYS A 220 5.07 3.81 1.40
C CYS A 220 6.57 3.59 1.17
N ASN A 221 7.20 4.46 0.38
CA ASN A 221 8.65 4.46 0.28
C ASN A 221 9.28 4.57 1.67
N ALA A 222 10.25 3.72 1.99
CA ALA A 222 10.88 3.67 3.31
C ALA A 222 11.61 4.98 3.71
N SER A 223 11.90 5.85 2.74
CA SER A 223 12.42 7.20 3.00
C SER A 223 11.34 8.25 3.28
N ASN A 224 10.05 7.92 3.06
CA ASN A 224 8.93 8.83 3.33
C ASN A 224 8.55 8.80 4.81
N ILE A 225 9.40 9.40 5.63
CA ILE A 225 9.22 9.45 7.09
C ILE A 225 7.88 10.09 7.47
N ALA A 226 7.42 11.10 6.72
CA ALA A 226 6.14 11.75 7.00
C ALA A 226 4.96 10.77 6.89
N SER A 227 4.95 9.91 5.89
CA SER A 227 3.94 8.86 5.71
C SER A 227 4.01 7.80 6.82
N ILE A 228 5.22 7.36 7.19
CA ILE A 228 5.42 6.39 8.28
C ILE A 228 4.88 6.94 9.61
N VAL A 229 5.29 8.16 9.98
CA VAL A 229 4.84 8.81 11.22
C VAL A 229 3.33 9.04 11.22
N LEU A 230 2.75 9.39 10.08
CA LEU A 230 1.30 9.52 9.94
C LEU A 230 0.61 8.18 10.22
N ALA A 231 1.05 7.10 9.57
CA ALA A 231 0.50 5.76 9.77
C ALA A 231 0.61 5.31 11.24
N GLU A 232 1.79 5.47 11.85
CA GLU A 232 2.00 5.15 13.28
C GLU A 232 1.06 5.97 14.17
N SER A 233 0.81 7.24 13.84
CA SER A 233 -0.06 8.13 14.62
C SER A 233 -1.55 7.76 14.59
N ILE A 234 -1.95 6.87 13.70
CA ILE A 234 -3.33 6.37 13.57
C ILE A 234 -3.46 4.87 13.84
N GLY A 235 -2.41 4.25 14.39
CA GLY A 235 -2.47 2.88 14.89
C GLY A 235 -1.83 1.81 14.02
N TYR A 236 -1.14 2.17 12.94
CA TYR A 236 -0.35 1.20 12.19
C TYR A 236 1.00 0.95 12.88
N LYS A 237 1.48 -0.28 12.74
CA LYS A 237 2.83 -0.71 13.17
C LYS A 237 3.59 -1.29 11.97
N LYS A 238 4.91 -1.29 12.02
CA LYS A 238 5.75 -1.86 10.97
C LYS A 238 5.50 -3.36 10.86
N PHE A 239 5.27 -3.82 9.65
CA PHE A 239 5.12 -5.24 9.32
C PHE A 239 6.41 -5.81 8.75
N GLY A 240 7.06 -5.10 7.84
CA GLY A 240 8.30 -5.52 7.20
C GLY A 240 8.79 -4.50 6.18
N LEU A 241 9.84 -4.88 5.47
CA LEU A 241 10.39 -4.12 4.35
C LEU A 241 10.29 -4.93 3.07
N ALA A 242 9.86 -4.30 1.98
CA ALA A 242 9.97 -4.87 0.65
C ALA A 242 11.02 -4.14 -0.17
N TYR A 243 11.81 -4.91 -0.94
CA TYR A 243 12.76 -4.39 -1.93
C TYR A 243 12.32 -4.89 -3.30
N ILE A 244 12.03 -3.98 -4.21
CA ILE A 244 11.29 -4.27 -5.43
C ILE A 244 12.08 -3.78 -6.65
N LEU A 245 12.34 -4.66 -7.61
CA LEU A 245 12.71 -4.27 -8.96
C LEU A 245 11.43 -4.18 -9.81
N GLU A 246 11.11 -2.96 -10.20
CA GLU A 246 9.94 -2.64 -11.01
C GLU A 246 10.37 -2.44 -12.47
N GLU A 247 9.76 -3.18 -13.37
CA GLU A 247 9.96 -3.05 -14.81
C GLU A 247 8.64 -2.61 -15.45
N HIS A 248 8.64 -1.40 -16.02
CA HIS A 248 7.47 -0.88 -16.73
C HIS A 248 7.23 -1.67 -18.02
N ILE A 249 5.98 -2.01 -18.27
CA ILE A 249 5.58 -2.61 -19.52
C ILE A 249 5.51 -1.46 -20.53
N ASN A 250 6.42 -1.47 -21.53
CA ASN A 250 6.39 -0.49 -22.61
C ASN A 250 5.01 -0.53 -23.29
N GLN A 251 4.30 0.55 -23.18
CA GLN A 251 3.07 0.82 -23.94
C GLN A 251 3.43 1.14 -25.39
#